data_16d949f4698b9a774471762a5a7003a0
#
_entry.id   16d949f4698b9a774471762a5a7003a0
#
_cell.length_a   1.000
_cell.length_b   1.000
_cell.length_c   1.000
_cell.angle_alpha   90.00
_cell.angle_beta   90.00
_cell.angle_gamma   90.00
#
_symmetry.space_group_name_H-M   'P 1'
#
loop_
_entity.id
_entity.type
_entity.pdbx_description
1 polymer ?
#
loop_
_entity_poly.entity_id
_entity_poly.type
_entity_poly.pdbx_seq_one_letter_code
_entity_poly.pdbx_strand_id
1 'polypeptide(L)'
;MPWINKRKVGHPNKVDKQESINRRNKKWQKYYGDKRWKQLREWQIRTHPLCQDCLFEGRSVPAEEVHHIRPFGDGKTEEEKIELLLSPLNIISLCKKCHDKRHAILKQQTKNDYI
;
A
#
# COMPACT_ATOMS: atom_id res chain seq x y z
N MET A 1 30.25 -22.49 4.82
CA MET A 1 28.94 -21.88 4.82
C MET A 1 28.41 -21.57 6.19
N PRO A 2 29.27 -21.31 7.10
CA PRO A 2 28.82 -21.00 8.45
C PRO A 2 27.94 -19.77 8.52
N TRP A 3 28.14 -18.82 7.62
CA TRP A 3 27.36 -17.60 7.61
C TRP A 3 25.87 -17.85 7.30
N ILE A 4 25.57 -18.84 6.47
CA ILE A 4 24.18 -19.19 6.15
C ILE A 4 23.48 -19.76 7.36
N ASN A 5 24.15 -20.66 8.06
CA ASN A 5 23.60 -21.28 9.25
C ASN A 5 23.39 -20.28 10.37
N LYS A 6 24.29 -19.34 10.51
CA LYS A 6 24.18 -18.28 11.50
C LYS A 6 22.90 -17.46 11.30
N ARG A 7 22.59 -17.14 10.06
CA ARG A 7 21.41 -16.36 9.77
C ARG A 7 20.12 -17.13 10.07
N LYS A 8 20.11 -18.42 9.79
CA LYS A 8 18.93 -19.24 10.05
C LYS A 8 18.69 -19.43 11.54
N VAL A 9 19.77 -19.63 12.27
CA VAL A 9 19.67 -19.90 13.70
C VAL A 9 19.42 -18.64 14.51
N GLY A 10 19.94 -17.53 14.05
CA GLY A 10 20.05 -16.34 14.87
C GLY A 10 18.78 -15.57 15.14
N HIS A 11 17.72 -15.74 14.34
CA HIS A 11 16.57 -14.83 14.43
C HIS A 11 15.22 -15.52 14.25
N PRO A 12 14.81 -16.36 15.21
CA PRO A 12 13.50 -17.03 15.12
C PRO A 12 12.33 -16.02 15.16
N ASN A 13 12.46 -14.95 15.92
CA ASN A 13 11.43 -13.92 15.97
C ASN A 13 11.24 -13.23 14.64
N LYS A 14 12.33 -13.04 13.92
CA LYS A 14 12.29 -12.43 12.60
C LYS A 14 11.55 -13.30 11.61
N VAL A 15 11.74 -14.61 11.68
CA VAL A 15 11.05 -15.58 10.82
C VAL A 15 9.55 -15.57 11.13
N ASP A 16 9.18 -15.58 12.40
CA ASP A 16 7.79 -15.55 12.83
C ASP A 16 7.10 -14.28 12.34
N LYS A 17 7.80 -13.16 12.43
CA LYS A 17 7.28 -11.88 11.96
C LYS A 17 7.02 -11.91 10.47
N GLN A 18 7.94 -12.49 9.71
CA GLN A 18 7.79 -12.58 8.25
C GLN A 18 6.62 -13.46 7.87
N GLU A 19 6.44 -14.58 8.56
CA GLU A 19 5.30 -15.48 8.32
C GLU A 19 3.98 -14.78 8.62
N SER A 20 3.92 -14.01 9.69
CA SER A 20 2.73 -13.22 10.03
C SER A 20 2.40 -12.21 8.95
N ILE A 21 3.42 -11.52 8.44
CA ILE A 21 3.25 -10.55 7.36
C ILE A 21 2.74 -11.24 6.11
N ASN A 22 3.33 -12.38 5.76
CA ASN A 22 2.92 -13.14 4.58
C ASN A 22 1.48 -13.61 4.67
N ARG A 23 1.03 -14.06 5.84
CA ARG A 23 -0.37 -14.47 6.05
C ARG A 23 -1.33 -13.30 5.87
N ARG A 24 -0.98 -12.15 6.42
CA ARG A 24 -1.81 -10.95 6.28
C ARG A 24 -1.91 -10.48 4.84
N ASN A 25 -0.78 -10.54 4.12
CA ASN A 25 -0.71 -10.07 2.75
C ASN A 25 -1.33 -11.03 1.75
N LYS A 26 -1.38 -12.34 2.09
CA LYS A 26 -1.91 -13.36 1.19
C LYS A 26 -3.32 -13.04 0.72
N LYS A 27 -4.15 -12.52 1.60
CA LYS A 27 -5.52 -12.14 1.31
C LYS A 27 -5.60 -11.12 0.17
N TRP A 28 -4.62 -10.22 0.11
CA TRP A 28 -4.63 -9.11 -0.84
C TRP A 28 -3.76 -9.33 -2.07
N GLN A 29 -2.99 -10.42 -2.10
CA GLN A 29 -2.06 -10.69 -3.20
C GLN A 29 -2.75 -10.79 -4.55
N LYS A 30 -3.94 -11.37 -4.61
CA LYS A 30 -4.67 -11.51 -5.87
C LYS A 30 -5.03 -10.14 -6.46
N TYR A 31 -5.28 -9.16 -5.60
CA TYR A 31 -5.60 -7.82 -6.05
C TYR A 31 -4.36 -7.10 -6.57
N TYR A 32 -3.30 -7.10 -5.78
CA TYR A 32 -2.04 -6.45 -6.16
C TYR A 32 -1.35 -7.15 -7.33
N GLY A 33 -1.61 -8.44 -7.51
CA GLY A 33 -1.10 -9.20 -8.64
C GLY A 33 -1.93 -9.07 -9.91
N ASP A 34 -3.10 -8.43 -9.81
CA ASP A 34 -3.97 -8.24 -10.97
C ASP A 34 -3.26 -7.38 -12.03
N LYS A 35 -3.27 -7.87 -13.25
CA LYS A 35 -2.60 -7.22 -14.37
C LYS A 35 -3.15 -5.81 -14.62
N ARG A 36 -4.46 -5.66 -14.46
CA ARG A 36 -5.12 -4.36 -14.64
C ARG A 36 -4.66 -3.35 -13.62
N TRP A 37 -4.46 -3.79 -12.37
CA TRP A 37 -3.93 -2.94 -11.32
C TRP A 37 -2.50 -2.49 -11.63
N LYS A 38 -1.67 -3.42 -12.06
CA LYS A 38 -0.28 -3.11 -12.40
C LYS A 38 -0.19 -2.09 -13.53
N GLN A 39 -1.04 -2.22 -14.53
CA GLN A 39 -1.10 -1.28 -15.65
C GLN A 39 -1.58 0.09 -15.19
N LEU A 40 -2.60 0.15 -14.34
CA LEU A 40 -3.12 1.40 -13.81
C LEU A 40 -2.09 2.10 -12.93
N ARG A 41 -1.40 1.34 -12.08
CA ARG A 41 -0.35 1.87 -11.22
C ARG A 41 0.78 2.49 -12.04
N GLU A 42 1.20 1.79 -13.07
CA GLU A 42 2.25 2.28 -13.96
C GLU A 42 1.81 3.54 -14.69
N TRP A 43 0.58 3.56 -15.17
CA TRP A 43 0.01 4.74 -15.82
C TRP A 43 -0.02 5.93 -14.85
N GLN A 44 -0.41 5.71 -13.61
CA GLN A 44 -0.50 6.76 -12.59
C GLN A 44 0.88 7.38 -12.31
N ILE A 45 1.90 6.56 -12.12
CA ILE A 45 3.26 7.04 -11.87
C ILE A 45 3.80 7.79 -13.09
N ARG A 46 3.48 7.33 -14.27
CA ARG A 46 3.96 7.94 -15.51
C ARG A 46 3.31 9.30 -15.77
N THR A 47 2.02 9.40 -15.50
CA THR A 47 1.27 10.65 -15.73
C THR A 47 1.33 11.61 -14.55
N HIS A 48 1.54 11.10 -13.35
CA HIS A 48 1.64 11.89 -12.13
C HIS A 48 2.88 11.47 -11.33
N PRO A 49 4.07 11.85 -11.83
CA PRO A 49 5.32 11.38 -11.24
C PRO A 49 5.70 12.03 -9.92
N LEU A 50 5.02 13.11 -9.55
CA LEU A 50 5.32 13.82 -8.30
C LEU A 50 4.27 13.53 -7.24
N CYS A 51 4.72 13.52 -5.98
CA CYS A 51 3.81 13.35 -4.84
C CYS A 51 2.78 14.47 -4.85
N GLN A 52 1.51 14.10 -4.93
CA GLN A 52 0.44 15.08 -5.05
C GLN A 52 0.23 15.88 -3.76
N ASP A 53 0.45 15.26 -2.61
CA ASP A 53 0.36 15.97 -1.33
C ASP A 53 1.48 17.01 -1.19
N CYS A 54 2.70 16.66 -1.61
CA CYS A 54 3.81 17.60 -1.59
C CYS A 54 3.58 18.76 -2.57
N LEU A 55 3.03 18.46 -3.74
CA LEU A 55 2.69 19.48 -4.73
C LEU A 55 1.68 20.48 -4.17
N PHE A 56 0.71 19.98 -3.45
CA PHE A 56 -0.28 20.83 -2.80
C PHE A 56 0.36 21.79 -1.82
N GLU A 57 1.45 21.38 -1.19
CA GLU A 57 2.22 22.22 -0.27
C GLU A 57 3.28 23.07 -0.97
N GLY A 58 3.35 23.02 -2.28
CA GLY A 58 4.32 23.78 -3.06
C GLY A 58 5.68 23.14 -3.20
N ARG A 59 5.80 21.83 -2.93
CA ARG A 59 7.06 21.10 -3.03
C ARG A 59 7.01 20.10 -4.17
N SER A 60 8.12 19.96 -4.88
CA SER A 60 8.26 18.98 -5.97
C SER A 60 9.05 17.79 -5.48
N VAL A 61 8.35 16.74 -5.06
CA VAL A 61 8.96 15.52 -4.54
C VAL A 61 8.51 14.34 -5.39
N PRO A 62 9.43 13.48 -5.85
CA PRO A 62 9.03 12.32 -6.65
C PRO A 62 8.12 11.38 -5.88
N ALA A 63 7.09 10.87 -6.56
CA ALA A 63 6.21 9.87 -5.99
C ALA A 63 6.90 8.51 -6.06
N GLU A 64 6.72 7.72 -5.02
CA GLU A 64 7.27 6.37 -4.94
C GLU A 64 6.17 5.32 -4.91
N GLU A 65 4.97 5.70 -4.50
CA GLU A 65 3.88 4.77 -4.29
C GLU A 65 2.58 5.33 -4.83
N VAL A 66 1.67 4.42 -5.18
CA VAL A 66 0.31 4.77 -5.57
C VAL A 66 -0.62 4.31 -4.46
N HIS A 67 -1.37 5.23 -3.92
CA HIS A 67 -2.23 5.02 -2.77
C HIS A 67 -3.70 5.06 -3.19
N HIS A 68 -4.50 4.15 -2.67
CA HIS A 68 -5.96 4.21 -2.83
C HIS A 68 -6.52 5.19 -1.82
N ILE A 69 -7.23 6.19 -2.31
CA ILE A 69 -7.82 7.20 -1.43
C ILE A 69 -8.81 6.55 -0.48
N ARG A 70 -9.71 5.74 -1.03
CA ARG A 70 -10.57 4.86 -0.25
C ARG A 70 -10.03 3.44 -0.39
N PRO A 71 -9.66 2.78 0.72
CA PRO A 71 -9.11 1.43 0.64
C PRO A 71 -10.07 0.49 -0.09
N PHE A 72 -9.56 -0.29 -1.04
CA PHE A 72 -10.42 -1.20 -1.79
C PHE A 72 -10.98 -2.31 -0.90
N GLY A 73 -10.34 -2.60 0.23
CA GLY A 73 -10.84 -3.54 1.20
C GLY A 73 -12.15 -3.11 1.87
N ASP A 74 -12.51 -1.83 1.76
CA ASP A 74 -13.78 -1.32 2.30
C ASP A 74 -14.98 -1.73 1.46
N GLY A 75 -14.75 -2.23 0.25
CA GLY A 75 -15.83 -2.74 -0.59
C GLY A 75 -16.52 -3.92 0.07
N LYS A 76 -17.84 -3.94 0.05
CA LYS A 76 -18.63 -4.99 0.67
C LYS A 76 -18.70 -6.24 -0.19
N THR A 77 -18.69 -6.08 -1.50
CA THR A 77 -18.70 -7.18 -2.45
C THR A 77 -17.39 -7.25 -3.20
N GLU A 78 -17.12 -8.37 -3.85
CA GLU A 78 -15.94 -8.51 -4.68
C GLU A 78 -15.93 -7.47 -5.81
N GLU A 79 -17.10 -7.20 -6.38
CA GLU A 79 -17.23 -6.21 -7.44
C GLU A 79 -16.89 -4.82 -6.97
N GLU A 80 -17.32 -4.44 -5.78
CA GLU A 80 -17.00 -3.15 -5.18
C GLU A 80 -15.51 -3.01 -4.91
N LYS A 81 -14.88 -4.09 -4.43
CA LYS A 81 -13.45 -4.10 -4.18
C LYS A 81 -12.65 -3.89 -5.46
N ILE A 82 -13.04 -4.59 -6.53
CA ILE A 82 -12.40 -4.45 -7.83
C ILE A 82 -12.60 -3.04 -8.38
N GLU A 83 -13.78 -2.51 -8.23
CA GLU A 83 -14.09 -1.15 -8.68
C GLU A 83 -13.21 -0.12 -7.97
N LEU A 84 -13.09 -0.22 -6.66
CA LEU A 84 -12.22 0.67 -5.89
C LEU A 84 -10.74 0.50 -6.23
N LEU A 85 -10.33 -0.75 -6.49
CA LEU A 85 -8.96 -1.07 -6.86
C LEU A 85 -8.57 -0.43 -8.19
N LEU A 86 -9.47 -0.45 -9.16
CA LEU A 86 -9.18 -0.08 -10.55
C LEU A 86 -9.69 1.30 -10.95
N SER A 87 -10.25 2.07 -10.04
CA SER A 87 -10.75 3.40 -10.36
C SER A 87 -9.61 4.42 -10.42
N PRO A 88 -9.40 5.08 -11.59
CA PRO A 88 -8.38 6.13 -11.68
C PRO A 88 -8.68 7.33 -10.77
N LEU A 89 -9.94 7.49 -10.37
CA LEU A 89 -10.35 8.59 -9.49
C LEU A 89 -10.09 8.27 -8.02
N ASN A 90 -9.77 7.02 -7.71
CA ASN A 90 -9.55 6.55 -6.34
C ASN A 90 -8.08 6.36 -6.02
N ILE A 91 -7.17 6.82 -6.87
CA ILE A 91 -5.74 6.65 -6.65
C ILE A 91 -5.02 7.99 -6.67
N ILE A 92 -3.89 8.04 -5.97
CA ILE A 92 -3.09 9.25 -5.85
C ILE A 92 -1.61 8.84 -5.74
N SER A 93 -0.75 9.61 -6.39
CA SER A 93 0.71 9.40 -6.33
C SER A 93 1.26 10.07 -5.08
N LEU A 94 2.00 9.33 -4.27
CA LEU A 94 2.56 9.84 -3.01
C LEU A 94 4.00 9.41 -2.84
N CYS A 95 4.80 10.25 -2.18
CA CYS A 95 6.08 9.82 -1.66
C CYS A 95 5.83 8.95 -0.41
N LYS A 96 6.84 8.18 -0.02
CA LYS A 96 6.69 7.26 1.10
C LYS A 96 6.24 7.96 2.37
N LYS A 97 6.78 9.12 2.63
CA LYS A 97 6.47 9.91 3.83
C LYS A 97 5.00 10.31 3.90
N CYS A 98 4.46 10.81 2.79
CA CYS A 98 3.05 11.20 2.72
C CYS A 98 2.13 9.98 2.75
N HIS A 99 2.56 8.87 2.15
CA HIS A 99 1.82 7.62 2.18
C HIS A 99 1.67 7.11 3.61
N ASP A 100 2.76 7.09 4.36
CA ASP A 100 2.76 6.67 5.76
C ASP A 100 1.87 7.59 6.61
N LYS A 101 1.93 8.87 6.33
CA LYS A 101 1.13 9.87 7.03
C LYS A 101 -0.36 9.65 6.82
N ARG A 102 -0.79 9.35 5.60
CA ARG A 102 -2.19 9.07 5.31
C ARG A 102 -2.66 7.80 5.98
N HIS A 103 -1.82 6.76 6.02
CA HIS A 103 -2.15 5.53 6.71
C HIS A 103 -2.32 5.74 8.22
N ALA A 104 -1.48 6.57 8.80
CA ALA A 104 -1.59 6.91 10.23
C ALA A 104 -2.91 7.60 10.54
N ILE A 105 -3.34 8.52 9.67
CA ILE A 105 -4.62 9.22 9.82
C ILE A 105 -5.78 8.24 9.72
N LEU A 106 -5.75 7.33 8.74
CA LEU A 106 -6.79 6.32 8.57
C LEU A 106 -6.92 5.42 9.80
N LYS A 107 -5.80 4.99 10.36
CA LYS A 107 -5.77 4.19 11.58
C LYS A 107 -6.41 4.94 12.75
N GLN A 108 -6.13 6.21 12.86
CA GLN A 108 -6.65 7.05 13.93
C GLN A 108 -8.16 7.21 13.81
N GLN A 109 -8.66 7.42 12.60
CA GLN A 109 -10.09 7.52 12.34
C GLN A 109 -10.83 6.23 12.67
N THR A 110 -10.26 5.10 12.29
CA THR A 110 -10.82 3.79 12.60
C THR A 110 -10.91 3.57 14.11
N LYS A 111 -9.88 4.00 14.82
CA LYS A 111 -9.83 3.91 16.28
C LYS A 111 -10.94 4.74 16.91
N ASN A 112 -11.16 5.93 16.41
CA ASN A 112 -12.18 6.84 16.92
C ASN A 112 -13.58 6.30 16.68
N ASP A 113 -13.81 5.60 15.59
CA ASP A 113 -15.09 5.02 15.26
C ASP A 113 -15.54 3.95 16.23
N TYR A 114 -14.63 3.36 16.97
CA TYR A 114 -14.92 2.34 17.96
C TYR A 114 -15.24 2.91 19.34
N ILE A 115 -15.10 4.18 19.51
CA ILE A 115 -15.40 4.85 20.77
C ILE A 115 -16.77 5.48 20.71
#